data_a0bfad6198d05ac6edfa7e2e0c70f9e5
#
_entry.id   a0bfad6198d05ac6edfa7e2e0c70f9e5
#
_cell.length_a   1.000
_cell.length_b   1.000
_cell.length_c   1.000
_cell.angle_alpha   90.00
_cell.angle_beta   90.00
_cell.angle_gamma   90.00
#
_symmetry.space_group_name_H-M   'P 1'
#
loop_
_entity.id
_entity.type
_entity.pdbx_description
1 polymer ?
#
loop_
_entity_poly.entity_id
_entity_poly.type
_entity_poly.pdbx_seq_one_letter_code
_entity_poly.pdbx_strand_id
1 'polypeptide(L)'
;MRRIPAWLLAALCAVLLLASGTPAAASAPGLDLHDPVFSSQGWAWLTPRARVADLAPERFRDPFEVLVSSKLDWQRRGEQVLNVGFGESAWWIHVPLHNRRAEPVVRILEIAQPIYDDLHVWLLSGDEILAEARMGDRLPFADRPIPYRHPTVRIVVPPQTTVDLLIRAHAYDGEHDPLPIRLWETEALQSAVLLDTLAYGAYFGAVLILLLYNLMIYLSTRERSFLWYAVYLSCFLAWNFTYRGFIFQYLWPGH
;
A
#
# COMPACT_ATOMS: atom_id res chain seq x y z
N MET A 1 -45.21 -14.76 -44.48
CA MET A 1 -44.68 -14.21 -43.23
C MET A 1 -45.32 -14.98 -42.05
N ARG A 2 -44.53 -15.86 -41.40
CA ARG A 2 -45.03 -16.66 -40.25
C ARG A 2 -44.98 -15.78 -39.00
N ARG A 3 -46.12 -15.50 -38.36
CA ARG A 3 -46.22 -14.75 -37.12
C ARG A 3 -45.65 -15.61 -35.97
N ILE A 4 -44.69 -15.08 -35.24
CA ILE A 4 -44.14 -15.71 -34.04
C ILE A 4 -45.25 -15.78 -32.99
N PRO A 5 -45.56 -16.94 -32.42
CA PRO A 5 -46.66 -17.06 -31.45
C PRO A 5 -46.34 -16.33 -30.15
N ALA A 6 -47.32 -15.66 -29.58
CA ALA A 6 -47.18 -14.79 -28.41
C ALA A 6 -46.63 -15.47 -27.16
N TRP A 7 -46.79 -16.80 -27.03
CA TRP A 7 -46.26 -17.57 -25.92
C TRP A 7 -44.71 -17.70 -25.96
N LEU A 8 -44.08 -17.66 -27.17
CA LEU A 8 -42.63 -17.64 -27.33
C LEU A 8 -42.03 -16.32 -26.90
N LEU A 9 -42.69 -15.20 -27.13
CA LEU A 9 -42.29 -13.87 -26.64
C LEU A 9 -42.43 -13.76 -25.11
N ALA A 10 -43.52 -14.34 -24.55
CA ALA A 10 -43.71 -14.38 -23.10
C ALA A 10 -42.67 -15.25 -22.38
N ALA A 11 -42.30 -16.39 -22.98
CA ALA A 11 -41.23 -17.25 -22.43
C ALA A 11 -39.84 -16.56 -22.48
N LEU A 12 -39.55 -15.83 -23.56
CA LEU A 12 -38.29 -15.07 -23.68
C LEU A 12 -38.21 -13.91 -22.67
N CYS A 13 -39.30 -13.21 -22.42
CA CYS A 13 -39.39 -12.19 -21.38
C CYS A 13 -39.27 -12.76 -19.97
N ALA A 14 -39.84 -13.94 -19.70
CA ALA A 14 -39.70 -14.61 -18.40
C ALA A 14 -38.26 -15.07 -18.13
N VAL A 15 -37.55 -15.54 -19.14
CA VAL A 15 -36.10 -15.92 -19.02
C VAL A 15 -35.22 -14.68 -18.81
N LEU A 16 -35.54 -13.54 -19.45
CA LEU A 16 -34.83 -12.28 -19.25
C LEU A 16 -35.10 -11.65 -17.88
N LEU A 17 -36.27 -11.86 -17.29
CA LEU A 17 -36.63 -11.36 -15.96
C LEU A 17 -36.01 -12.20 -14.83
N LEU A 18 -35.70 -13.48 -15.08
CA LEU A 18 -34.98 -14.35 -14.12
C LEU A 18 -33.47 -14.12 -14.10
N ALA A 19 -32.92 -13.44 -15.12
CA ALA A 19 -31.48 -13.10 -15.20
C ALA A 19 -31.14 -11.75 -14.54
N SER A 20 -32.13 -10.98 -14.07
CA SER A 20 -31.90 -9.74 -13.32
C SER A 20 -31.84 -9.97 -11.80
N GLY A 21 -31.19 -11.04 -11.37
CA GLY A 21 -30.64 -11.13 -10.02
C GLY A 21 -29.59 -10.03 -9.90
N THR A 22 -29.87 -8.97 -9.11
CA THR A 22 -28.85 -8.06 -8.64
C THR A 22 -27.72 -8.92 -8.08
N PRO A 23 -26.48 -8.79 -8.59
CA PRO A 23 -25.38 -9.48 -7.94
C PRO A 23 -25.33 -8.94 -6.52
N ALA A 24 -25.68 -9.77 -5.53
CA ALA A 24 -25.32 -9.49 -4.15
C ALA A 24 -23.84 -9.15 -4.20
N ALA A 25 -23.48 -7.96 -3.69
CA ALA A 25 -22.10 -7.51 -3.66
C ALA A 25 -21.29 -8.62 -2.99
N ALA A 26 -20.65 -9.47 -3.80
CA ALA A 26 -19.90 -10.60 -3.28
C ALA A 26 -18.87 -10.02 -2.35
N SER A 27 -18.95 -10.35 -1.05
CA SER A 27 -17.96 -9.96 -0.06
C SER A 27 -16.58 -10.22 -0.65
N ALA A 28 -15.66 -9.27 -0.51
CA ALA A 28 -14.30 -9.49 -1.00
C ALA A 28 -13.80 -10.82 -0.42
N PRO A 29 -13.20 -11.72 -1.22
CA PRO A 29 -12.56 -12.88 -0.65
C PRO A 29 -11.43 -12.35 0.22
N GLY A 30 -11.63 -12.40 1.55
CA GLY A 30 -10.62 -11.98 2.51
C GLY A 30 -9.32 -12.77 2.33
N LEU A 31 -8.24 -12.24 2.85
CA LEU A 31 -6.97 -12.96 2.89
C LEU A 31 -6.98 -13.93 4.07
N ASP A 32 -6.85 -15.22 3.79
CA ASP A 32 -6.54 -16.20 4.83
C ASP A 32 -5.07 -16.03 5.26
N LEU A 33 -4.84 -15.79 6.54
CA LEU A 33 -3.49 -15.61 7.08
C LEU A 33 -2.64 -16.89 7.06
N HIS A 34 -3.23 -18.01 6.64
CA HIS A 34 -2.58 -19.32 6.43
C HIS A 34 -2.52 -19.70 4.95
N ASP A 35 -2.79 -18.75 4.04
CA ASP A 35 -2.60 -18.98 2.61
C ASP A 35 -1.17 -19.53 2.37
N PRO A 36 -1.02 -20.59 1.54
CA PRO A 36 0.28 -21.16 1.20
C PRO A 36 1.32 -20.15 0.68
N VAL A 37 0.89 -19.00 0.21
CA VAL A 37 1.76 -17.91 -0.21
C VAL A 37 2.70 -17.45 0.91
N PHE A 38 2.25 -17.42 2.18
CA PHE A 38 3.12 -17.09 3.30
C PHE A 38 4.19 -18.14 3.54
N SER A 39 3.84 -19.42 3.44
CA SER A 39 4.81 -20.52 3.61
C SER A 39 5.87 -20.56 2.50
N SER A 40 5.56 -20.05 1.31
CA SER A 40 6.45 -20.08 0.15
C SER A 40 7.38 -18.88 0.05
N GLN A 41 6.91 -17.67 0.40
CA GLN A 41 7.67 -16.42 0.22
C GLN A 41 7.65 -15.51 1.45
N GLY A 42 6.90 -15.84 2.51
CA GLY A 42 6.82 -15.10 3.75
C GLY A 42 5.99 -13.81 3.69
N TRP A 43 5.31 -13.52 2.57
CA TRP A 43 4.50 -12.32 2.40
C TRP A 43 3.41 -12.50 1.33
N ALA A 44 2.41 -11.64 1.35
CA ALA A 44 1.34 -11.62 0.35
C ALA A 44 0.98 -10.19 -0.06
N TRP A 45 0.59 -10.02 -1.32
CA TRP A 45 -0.06 -8.80 -1.79
C TRP A 45 -1.46 -8.68 -1.22
N LEU A 46 -1.80 -7.51 -0.67
CA LEU A 46 -3.15 -7.23 -0.19
C LEU A 46 -4.05 -6.66 -1.28
N THR A 47 -3.52 -5.86 -2.18
CA THR A 47 -4.27 -5.11 -3.19
C THR A 47 -5.17 -5.99 -4.07
N PRO A 48 -4.75 -7.19 -4.55
CA PRO A 48 -5.62 -8.05 -5.36
C PRO A 48 -6.86 -8.56 -4.64
N ARG A 49 -6.84 -8.54 -3.29
CA ARG A 49 -7.94 -8.96 -2.42
C ARG A 49 -8.70 -7.78 -1.82
N ALA A 50 -8.23 -6.56 -2.10
CA ALA A 50 -8.82 -5.34 -1.59
C ALA A 50 -10.06 -4.91 -2.36
N ARG A 51 -10.95 -4.22 -1.66
CA ARG A 51 -11.92 -3.30 -2.23
C ARG A 51 -11.43 -1.88 -2.03
N VAL A 52 -11.61 -1.03 -3.01
CA VAL A 52 -11.10 0.34 -3.02
C VAL A 52 -12.25 1.28 -3.32
N ALA A 53 -12.30 2.39 -2.60
CA ALA A 53 -13.25 3.47 -2.87
C ALA A 53 -12.54 4.82 -2.70
N ASP A 54 -12.93 5.79 -3.51
CA ASP A 54 -12.49 7.17 -3.39
C ASP A 54 -13.54 8.02 -2.68
N LEU A 55 -13.09 8.95 -1.86
CA LEU A 55 -13.95 9.85 -1.10
C LEU A 55 -13.32 11.23 -0.95
N ALA A 56 -14.17 12.25 -0.89
CA ALA A 56 -13.73 13.57 -0.46
C ALA A 56 -13.04 13.47 0.92
N PRO A 57 -11.87 14.08 1.13
CA PRO A 57 -11.02 13.88 2.31
C PRO A 57 -11.71 14.15 3.64
N GLU A 58 -12.72 15.02 3.64
CA GLU A 58 -13.42 15.52 4.84
C GLU A 58 -14.66 14.69 5.22
N ARG A 59 -15.07 13.75 4.35
CA ARG A 59 -16.43 13.18 4.41
C ARG A 59 -16.63 12.13 5.49
N PHE A 60 -15.58 11.37 5.83
CA PHE A 60 -15.64 10.35 6.89
C PHE A 60 -14.41 10.44 7.77
N ARG A 61 -14.63 10.51 9.08
CA ARG A 61 -13.58 10.46 10.10
C ARG A 61 -13.61 9.16 10.90
N ASP A 62 -14.78 8.51 10.94
CA ASP A 62 -14.99 7.26 11.65
C ASP A 62 -14.82 6.07 10.69
N PRO A 63 -13.89 5.14 10.95
CA PRO A 63 -13.69 3.95 10.12
C PRO A 63 -14.91 3.03 10.06
N PHE A 64 -15.74 2.99 11.09
CA PHE A 64 -16.96 2.18 11.10
C PHE A 64 -18.02 2.73 10.15
N GLU A 65 -18.18 4.06 10.06
CA GLU A 65 -19.10 4.67 9.09
C GLU A 65 -18.70 4.32 7.65
N VAL A 66 -17.40 4.23 7.38
CA VAL A 66 -16.88 3.85 6.06
C VAL A 66 -17.28 2.43 5.69
N LEU A 67 -17.14 1.48 6.62
CA LEU A 67 -17.43 0.06 6.36
C LEU A 67 -18.92 -0.21 6.11
N VAL A 68 -19.80 0.48 6.85
CA VAL A 68 -21.27 0.25 6.76
C VAL A 68 -21.95 1.14 5.74
N SER A 69 -21.25 2.12 5.17
CA SER A 69 -21.85 3.08 4.23
C SER A 69 -22.25 2.42 2.92
N SER A 70 -23.55 2.37 2.65
CA SER A 70 -24.09 1.96 1.35
C SER A 70 -23.85 2.99 0.23
N LYS A 71 -23.31 4.16 0.56
CA LYS A 71 -23.03 5.25 -0.39
C LYS A 71 -21.65 5.12 -1.04
N LEU A 72 -20.83 4.18 -0.58
CA LEU A 72 -19.51 3.94 -1.12
C LEU A 72 -19.56 2.94 -2.26
N ASP A 73 -19.02 3.34 -3.39
CA ASP A 73 -18.81 2.46 -4.54
C ASP A 73 -17.49 1.69 -4.37
N TRP A 74 -17.57 0.59 -3.63
CA TRP A 74 -16.44 -0.28 -3.42
C TRP A 74 -16.11 -1.08 -4.67
N GLN A 75 -15.00 -0.78 -5.30
CA GLN A 75 -14.52 -1.44 -6.52
C GLN A 75 -13.36 -2.39 -6.22
N ARG A 76 -13.31 -3.51 -6.95
CA ARG A 76 -12.14 -4.37 -7.00
C ARG A 76 -11.29 -3.98 -8.21
N ARG A 77 -10.02 -3.72 -7.98
CA ARG A 77 -9.10 -3.41 -9.07
C ARG A 77 -8.25 -4.58 -9.51
N GLY A 78 -8.00 -5.58 -8.64
CA GLY A 78 -7.27 -6.81 -8.97
C GLY A 78 -5.77 -6.64 -9.24
N GLU A 79 -5.26 -5.42 -9.19
CA GLU A 79 -3.86 -5.07 -9.41
C GLU A 79 -3.01 -5.44 -8.19
N GLN A 80 -1.72 -5.78 -8.40
CA GLN A 80 -0.79 -6.02 -7.29
C GLN A 80 -0.41 -4.72 -6.58
N VAL A 81 -0.28 -3.64 -7.33
CA VAL A 81 0.04 -2.29 -6.84
C VAL A 81 -1.12 -1.38 -7.19
N LEU A 82 -1.72 -0.76 -6.18
CA LEU A 82 -2.79 0.20 -6.40
C LEU A 82 -2.21 1.46 -7.01
N ASN A 83 -2.64 1.79 -8.22
CA ASN A 83 -2.32 3.05 -8.87
C ASN A 83 -3.63 3.79 -9.18
N VAL A 84 -3.82 4.91 -8.54
CA VAL A 84 -5.04 5.71 -8.64
C VAL A 84 -4.84 7.04 -9.39
N GLY A 85 -3.58 7.38 -9.68
CA GLY A 85 -3.23 8.57 -10.46
C GLY A 85 -3.41 9.87 -9.68
N PHE A 86 -3.90 10.91 -10.36
CA PHE A 86 -4.08 12.24 -9.79
C PHE A 86 -5.52 12.47 -9.32
N GLY A 87 -5.68 13.13 -8.19
CA GLY A 87 -7.00 13.49 -7.63
C GLY A 87 -6.91 14.04 -6.21
N GLU A 88 -7.91 14.82 -5.80
CA GLU A 88 -7.99 15.38 -4.45
C GLU A 88 -8.65 14.43 -3.44
N SER A 89 -9.15 13.29 -3.90
CA SER A 89 -9.87 12.32 -3.06
C SER A 89 -8.93 11.58 -2.12
N ALA A 90 -9.41 11.23 -0.93
CA ALA A 90 -8.78 10.21 -0.12
C ALA A 90 -9.20 8.81 -0.59
N TRP A 91 -8.24 7.92 -0.72
CA TRP A 91 -8.49 6.54 -1.11
C TRP A 91 -8.63 5.65 0.11
N TRP A 92 -9.70 4.86 0.11
CA TRP A 92 -9.99 3.89 1.13
C TRP A 92 -9.78 2.49 0.58
N ILE A 93 -9.00 1.69 1.28
CA ILE A 93 -8.65 0.32 0.92
C ILE A 93 -9.12 -0.60 2.04
N HIS A 94 -9.97 -1.55 1.73
CA HIS A 94 -10.54 -2.50 2.69
C HIS A 94 -10.17 -3.93 2.32
N VAL A 95 -9.64 -4.69 3.29
CA VAL A 95 -9.29 -6.10 3.14
C VAL A 95 -9.73 -6.87 4.38
N PRO A 96 -10.69 -7.80 4.27
CA PRO A 96 -10.95 -8.74 5.34
C PRO A 96 -9.76 -9.72 5.53
N LEU A 97 -9.33 -9.92 6.76
CA LEU A 97 -8.28 -10.86 7.14
C LEU A 97 -8.88 -11.98 7.99
N HIS A 98 -8.60 -13.22 7.64
CA HIS A 98 -9.15 -14.39 8.32
C HIS A 98 -8.05 -15.14 9.05
N ASN A 99 -8.16 -15.25 10.37
CA ASN A 99 -7.36 -16.17 11.18
C ASN A 99 -8.20 -17.40 11.53
N ARG A 100 -7.86 -18.54 10.93
CA ARG A 100 -8.54 -19.81 11.20
C ARG A 100 -7.89 -20.64 12.30
N ARG A 101 -6.74 -20.21 12.86
CA ARG A 101 -6.06 -20.93 13.92
C ARG A 101 -6.68 -20.64 15.28
N ALA A 102 -6.40 -21.53 16.24
CA ALA A 102 -6.76 -21.35 17.66
C ALA A 102 -5.81 -20.38 18.37
N GLU A 103 -4.78 -19.86 17.71
CA GLU A 103 -3.79 -18.94 18.24
C GLU A 103 -3.83 -17.60 17.51
N PRO A 104 -3.46 -16.48 18.19
CA PRO A 104 -3.33 -15.19 17.55
C PRO A 104 -2.25 -15.25 16.45
N VAL A 105 -2.51 -14.59 15.34
CA VAL A 105 -1.54 -14.48 14.24
C VAL A 105 -0.99 -13.07 14.16
N VAL A 106 0.33 -12.97 14.22
CA VAL A 106 1.05 -11.70 14.04
C VAL A 106 1.46 -11.57 12.58
N ARG A 107 1.20 -10.41 12.01
CA ARG A 107 1.65 -10.02 10.66
C ARG A 107 2.13 -8.58 10.68
N ILE A 108 2.93 -8.22 9.70
CA ILE A 108 3.40 -6.84 9.54
C ILE A 108 2.88 -6.31 8.21
N LEU A 109 2.05 -5.28 8.31
CA LEU A 109 1.59 -4.52 7.16
C LEU A 109 2.70 -3.56 6.74
N GLU A 110 3.06 -3.58 5.47
CA GLU A 110 3.98 -2.64 4.85
C GLU A 110 3.28 -1.95 3.68
N ILE A 111 3.36 -0.63 3.64
CA ILE A 111 3.02 0.19 2.49
C ILE A 111 4.35 0.68 1.92
N ALA A 112 4.82 0.02 0.83
CA ALA A 112 6.19 0.20 0.33
C ALA A 112 6.35 1.48 -0.50
N GLN A 113 5.78 2.59 -0.01
CA GLN A 113 5.93 3.95 -0.51
C GLN A 113 6.37 4.86 0.64
N PRO A 114 7.66 5.27 0.67
CA PRO A 114 8.23 5.98 1.81
C PRO A 114 7.74 7.43 1.95
N ILE A 115 7.41 8.08 0.84
CA ILE A 115 6.99 9.48 0.73
C ILE A 115 5.49 9.54 0.39
N TYR A 116 4.64 9.30 1.36
CA TYR A 116 3.20 9.44 1.24
C TYR A 116 2.69 10.36 2.34
N ASP A 117 1.89 11.37 2.00
CA ASP A 117 1.54 12.46 2.91
C ASP A 117 0.81 12.00 4.18
N ASP A 118 -0.28 11.25 4.02
CA ASP A 118 -1.13 10.82 5.15
C ASP A 118 -1.67 9.40 4.90
N LEU A 119 -1.25 8.49 5.75
CA LEU A 119 -1.69 7.10 5.77
C LEU A 119 -2.28 6.79 7.14
N HIS A 120 -3.53 6.35 7.17
CA HIS A 120 -4.18 5.95 8.40
C HIS A 120 -4.66 4.52 8.26
N VAL A 121 -4.27 3.68 9.20
CA VAL A 121 -4.54 2.23 9.20
C VAL A 121 -5.34 1.87 10.44
N TRP A 122 -6.41 1.13 10.26
CA TRP A 122 -7.22 0.55 11.33
C TRP A 122 -7.36 -0.96 11.13
N LEU A 123 -7.32 -1.68 12.23
CA LEU A 123 -7.70 -3.09 12.32
C LEU A 123 -8.95 -3.18 13.19
N LEU A 124 -10.07 -3.59 12.60
CA LEU A 124 -11.38 -3.56 13.23
C LEU A 124 -11.92 -4.98 13.43
N SER A 125 -12.58 -5.20 14.54
CA SER A 125 -13.29 -6.47 14.83
C SER A 125 -14.68 -6.16 15.37
N GLY A 126 -15.72 -6.31 14.55
CA GLY A 126 -17.05 -5.83 14.89
C GLY A 126 -17.03 -4.33 15.15
N ASP A 127 -17.41 -3.91 16.35
CA ASP A 127 -17.44 -2.51 16.78
C ASP A 127 -16.19 -2.07 17.56
N GLU A 128 -15.13 -2.88 17.55
CA GLU A 128 -13.89 -2.62 18.30
C GLU A 128 -12.72 -2.30 17.38
N ILE A 129 -11.91 -1.30 17.74
CA ILE A 129 -10.63 -0.99 17.10
C ILE A 129 -9.54 -1.79 17.82
N LEU A 130 -9.02 -2.84 17.17
CA LEU A 130 -7.93 -3.66 17.70
C LEU A 130 -6.57 -2.99 17.56
N ALA A 131 -6.38 -2.23 16.52
CA ALA A 131 -5.15 -1.47 16.27
C ALA A 131 -5.44 -0.26 15.39
N GLU A 132 -4.70 0.81 15.67
CA GLU A 132 -4.73 2.06 14.89
C GLU A 132 -3.31 2.59 14.74
N ALA A 133 -2.99 3.07 13.53
CA ALA A 133 -1.70 3.71 13.27
C ALA A 133 -1.87 4.81 12.22
N ARG A 134 -1.33 5.97 12.51
CA ARG A 134 -1.23 7.07 11.56
C ARG A 134 0.23 7.27 11.17
N MET A 135 0.47 7.32 9.88
CA MET A 135 1.81 7.40 9.29
C MET A 135 1.78 8.36 8.11
N GLY A 136 2.93 8.83 7.71
CA GLY A 136 3.07 9.73 6.57
C GLY A 136 4.37 10.50 6.67
N ASP A 137 4.76 11.19 5.63
CA ASP A 137 5.98 12.02 5.65
C ASP A 137 5.73 13.42 6.26
N ARG A 138 4.46 13.78 6.46
CA ARG A 138 4.06 14.99 7.21
C ARG A 138 4.04 14.81 8.74
N LEU A 139 4.24 13.58 9.21
CA LEU A 139 4.36 13.28 10.64
C LEU A 139 5.82 13.01 10.97
N PRO A 140 6.27 13.30 12.21
CA PRO A 140 7.63 12.96 12.62
C PRO A 140 7.94 11.49 12.39
N PHE A 141 9.14 11.17 11.91
CA PHE A 141 9.55 9.79 11.69
C PHE A 141 9.51 8.94 12.98
N ALA A 142 9.75 9.58 14.13
CA ALA A 142 9.70 8.96 15.44
C ALA A 142 8.29 8.42 15.82
N ASP A 143 7.23 8.95 15.19
CA ASP A 143 5.85 8.51 15.46
C ASP A 143 5.50 7.23 14.70
N ARG A 144 6.38 6.73 13.81
CA ARG A 144 6.16 5.47 13.10
C ARG A 144 6.21 4.29 14.07
N PRO A 145 5.22 3.39 14.03
CA PRO A 145 5.19 2.21 14.93
C PRO A 145 6.42 1.30 14.80
N ILE A 146 6.99 1.25 13.59
CA ILE A 146 8.24 0.54 13.29
C ILE A 146 9.19 1.53 12.61
N PRO A 147 10.42 1.73 13.14
CA PRO A 147 11.36 2.70 12.58
C PRO A 147 12.01 2.20 11.28
N TYR A 148 11.21 2.16 10.24
CA TYR A 148 11.61 1.75 8.90
C TYR A 148 11.19 2.81 7.88
N ARG A 149 11.97 2.95 6.79
CA ARG A 149 11.70 3.95 5.74
C ARG A 149 10.32 3.82 5.08
N HIS A 150 9.81 2.59 4.95
CA HIS A 150 8.43 2.38 4.52
C HIS A 150 7.47 2.45 5.72
N PRO A 151 6.29 3.07 5.57
CA PRO A 151 5.23 2.98 6.55
C PRO A 151 4.88 1.52 6.86
N THR A 152 5.07 1.14 8.11
CA THR A 152 4.99 -0.26 8.54
C THR A 152 4.33 -0.35 9.91
N VAL A 153 3.36 -1.25 10.07
CA VAL A 153 2.64 -1.45 11.33
C VAL A 153 2.45 -2.93 11.63
N ARG A 154 2.64 -3.28 12.91
CA ARG A 154 2.37 -4.63 13.40
C ARG A 154 0.87 -4.79 13.66
N ILE A 155 0.27 -5.83 13.10
CA ILE A 155 -1.11 -6.22 13.34
C ILE A 155 -1.16 -7.59 14.00
N VAL A 156 -2.11 -7.75 14.93
CA VAL A 156 -2.37 -9.02 15.64
C VAL A 156 -3.82 -9.39 15.42
N VAL A 157 -4.04 -10.51 14.76
CA VAL A 157 -5.39 -11.00 14.46
C VAL A 157 -5.75 -12.10 15.48
N PRO A 158 -6.83 -11.90 16.28
CA PRO A 158 -7.25 -12.86 17.27
C PRO A 158 -7.54 -14.26 16.72
N PRO A 159 -7.57 -15.31 17.57
CA PRO A 159 -7.87 -16.67 17.14
C PRO A 159 -9.27 -16.79 16.54
N GLN A 160 -9.41 -17.60 15.50
CA GLN A 160 -10.69 -17.96 14.89
C GLN A 160 -11.60 -16.77 14.56
N THR A 161 -10.99 -15.65 14.18
CA THR A 161 -11.67 -14.37 13.95
C THR A 161 -11.41 -13.86 12.54
N THR A 162 -12.39 -13.14 12.02
CA THR A 162 -12.25 -12.28 10.86
C THR A 162 -12.18 -10.84 11.33
N VAL A 163 -11.19 -10.11 10.86
CA VAL A 163 -11.01 -8.69 11.13
C VAL A 163 -10.98 -7.91 9.83
N ASP A 164 -11.41 -6.66 9.89
CA ASP A 164 -11.40 -5.76 8.76
C ASP A 164 -10.17 -4.85 8.84
N LEU A 165 -9.25 -5.00 7.90
CA LEU A 165 -8.14 -4.07 7.72
C LEU A 165 -8.63 -2.94 6.81
N LEU A 166 -8.60 -1.72 7.34
CA LEU A 166 -9.00 -0.52 6.63
C LEU A 166 -7.80 0.44 6.55
N ILE A 167 -7.51 0.94 5.37
CA ILE A 167 -6.42 1.89 5.12
C ILE A 167 -7.01 3.10 4.42
N ARG A 168 -6.72 4.29 4.94
CA ARG A 168 -6.97 5.57 4.26
C ARG A 168 -5.64 6.12 3.78
N ALA A 169 -5.59 6.47 2.50
CA ALA A 169 -4.43 7.07 1.86
C ALA A 169 -4.83 8.42 1.25
N HIS A 170 -4.15 9.49 1.62
CA HIS A 170 -4.44 10.83 1.11
C HIS A 170 -3.14 11.56 0.76
N ALA A 171 -3.09 12.12 -0.45
CA ALA A 171 -2.03 12.99 -0.93
C ALA A 171 -2.58 14.41 -1.05
N TYR A 172 -1.94 15.36 -0.36
CA TYR A 172 -2.42 16.75 -0.30
C TYR A 172 -2.08 17.56 -1.55
N ASP A 173 -1.10 17.11 -2.32
CA ASP A 173 -0.73 17.69 -3.62
C ASP A 173 -1.56 17.11 -4.79
N GLY A 174 -2.41 16.13 -4.48
CA GLY A 174 -3.22 15.44 -5.46
C GLY A 174 -2.48 14.40 -6.28
N GLU A 175 -1.19 14.16 -6.05
CA GLU A 175 -0.42 13.11 -6.69
C GLU A 175 -0.39 11.86 -5.83
N HIS A 176 -1.19 10.86 -6.21
CA HIS A 176 -1.20 9.58 -5.54
C HIS A 176 -0.16 8.65 -6.14
N ASP A 177 0.97 8.55 -5.47
CA ASP A 177 1.98 7.55 -5.78
C ASP A 177 1.41 6.12 -5.71
N PRO A 178 1.93 5.20 -6.54
CA PRO A 178 1.53 3.80 -6.46
C PRO A 178 1.71 3.24 -5.05
N LEU A 179 0.69 2.54 -4.55
CA LEU A 179 0.65 1.95 -3.22
C LEU A 179 0.88 0.43 -3.28
N PRO A 180 2.13 -0.04 -3.14
CA PRO A 180 2.43 -1.45 -2.98
C PRO A 180 2.15 -1.88 -1.53
N ILE A 181 1.00 -2.51 -1.30
CA ILE A 181 0.57 -2.92 0.05
C ILE A 181 0.84 -4.41 0.22
N ARG A 182 1.67 -4.76 1.17
CA ARG A 182 2.10 -6.13 1.47
C ARG A 182 1.85 -6.48 2.93
N LEU A 183 1.52 -7.74 3.15
CA LEU A 183 1.42 -8.33 4.48
C LEU A 183 2.53 -9.37 4.63
N TRP A 184 3.35 -9.21 5.66
CA TRP A 184 4.57 -9.98 5.88
C TRP A 184 4.49 -10.87 7.13
N GLU A 185 5.20 -11.99 7.09
CA GLU A 185 5.69 -12.64 8.30
C GLU A 185 6.87 -11.83 8.88
N THR A 186 6.96 -11.79 10.19
CA THR A 186 7.96 -10.93 10.87
C THR A 186 9.39 -11.23 10.43
N GLU A 187 9.75 -12.51 10.36
CA GLU A 187 11.10 -12.98 10.00
C GLU A 187 11.42 -12.70 8.52
N ALA A 188 10.43 -12.89 7.66
CA ALA A 188 10.58 -12.61 6.23
C ALA A 188 10.83 -11.10 5.97
N LEU A 189 10.09 -10.22 6.65
CA LEU A 189 10.33 -8.79 6.54
C LEU A 189 11.73 -8.41 7.03
N GLN A 190 12.17 -8.94 8.18
CA GLN A 190 13.52 -8.64 8.72
C GLN A 190 14.61 -9.03 7.71
N SER A 191 14.49 -10.21 7.11
CA SER A 191 15.42 -10.68 6.09
C SER A 191 15.39 -9.80 4.83
N ALA A 192 14.20 -9.39 4.38
CA ALA A 192 14.02 -8.50 3.25
C ALA A 192 14.62 -7.11 3.50
N VAL A 193 14.39 -6.54 4.69
CA VAL A 193 14.94 -5.23 5.11
C VAL A 193 16.48 -5.27 5.15
N LEU A 194 17.06 -6.35 5.67
CA LEU A 194 18.52 -6.51 5.69
C LEU A 194 19.09 -6.54 4.27
N LEU A 195 18.54 -7.37 3.40
CA LEU A 195 19.00 -7.48 2.01
C LEU A 195 18.86 -6.16 1.25
N ASP A 196 17.73 -5.50 1.42
CA ASP A 196 17.42 -4.19 0.83
C ASP A 196 18.42 -3.11 1.31
N THR A 197 18.71 -3.08 2.62
CA THR A 197 19.68 -2.15 3.21
C THR A 197 21.09 -2.39 2.67
N LEU A 198 21.52 -3.65 2.55
CA LEU A 198 22.81 -4.01 1.97
C LEU A 198 22.90 -3.62 0.49
N ALA A 199 21.85 -3.89 -0.28
CA ALA A 199 21.80 -3.56 -1.70
C ALA A 199 21.87 -2.04 -1.93
N TYR A 200 21.11 -1.25 -1.17
CA TYR A 200 21.20 0.22 -1.25
C TYR A 200 22.53 0.76 -0.72
N GLY A 201 23.08 0.17 0.34
CA GLY A 201 24.40 0.54 0.85
C GLY A 201 25.49 0.33 -0.21
N ALA A 202 25.47 -0.81 -0.90
CA ALA A 202 26.38 -1.09 -2.01
C ALA A 202 26.19 -0.12 -3.18
N TYR A 203 24.91 0.14 -3.55
CA TYR A 203 24.57 1.07 -4.62
C TYR A 203 25.05 2.50 -4.32
N PHE A 204 24.71 3.06 -3.17
CA PHE A 204 25.12 4.41 -2.77
C PHE A 204 26.64 4.52 -2.59
N GLY A 205 27.27 3.46 -2.04
CA GLY A 205 28.72 3.38 -1.93
C GLY A 205 29.42 3.41 -3.29
N ALA A 206 28.94 2.66 -4.27
CA ALA A 206 29.48 2.66 -5.62
C ALA A 206 29.34 4.04 -6.31
N VAL A 207 28.18 4.69 -6.19
CA VAL A 207 27.98 6.03 -6.76
C VAL A 207 28.85 7.06 -6.06
N LEU A 208 29.03 6.96 -4.74
CA LEU A 208 29.92 7.83 -3.98
C LEU A 208 31.40 7.68 -4.41
N ILE A 209 31.86 6.44 -4.59
CA ILE A 209 33.22 6.17 -5.10
C ILE A 209 33.39 6.80 -6.48
N LEU A 210 32.42 6.64 -7.38
CA LEU A 210 32.44 7.24 -8.70
C LEU A 210 32.48 8.76 -8.64
N LEU A 211 31.72 9.38 -7.75
CA LEU A 211 31.74 10.82 -7.50
C LEU A 211 33.12 11.30 -7.05
N LEU A 212 33.69 10.64 -6.03
CA LEU A 212 35.02 10.98 -5.50
C LEU A 212 36.11 10.79 -6.56
N TYR A 213 36.05 9.75 -7.36
CA TYR A 213 36.95 9.50 -8.48
C TYR A 213 36.94 10.64 -9.49
N ASN A 214 35.74 11.07 -9.93
CA ASN A 214 35.62 12.18 -10.87
C ASN A 214 36.11 13.52 -10.27
N LEU A 215 35.84 13.74 -8.98
CA LEU A 215 36.36 14.91 -8.27
C LEU A 215 37.88 14.92 -8.21
N MET A 216 38.51 13.76 -7.96
CA MET A 216 39.98 13.64 -7.97
C MET A 216 40.57 13.92 -9.36
N ILE A 217 39.96 13.41 -10.44
CA ILE A 217 40.39 13.72 -11.80
C ILE A 217 40.28 15.23 -12.07
N TYR A 218 39.16 15.85 -11.69
CA TYR A 218 38.98 17.30 -11.80
C TYR A 218 40.10 18.07 -11.10
N LEU A 219 40.41 17.69 -9.85
CA LEU A 219 41.46 18.36 -9.07
C LEU A 219 42.83 18.23 -9.71
N SER A 220 43.14 17.12 -10.40
CA SER A 220 44.38 16.85 -11.12
C SER A 220 44.50 17.54 -12.47
N THR A 221 43.42 17.41 -13.27
CA THR A 221 43.45 17.87 -14.68
C THR A 221 42.87 19.27 -14.88
N ARG A 222 42.05 19.76 -13.93
CA ARG A 222 41.28 20.99 -14.00
C ARG A 222 40.27 21.03 -15.17
N GLU A 223 39.98 19.91 -15.76
CA GLU A 223 39.00 19.72 -16.81
C GLU A 223 37.57 19.88 -16.25
N ARG A 224 36.85 20.91 -16.69
CA ARG A 224 35.53 21.27 -16.19
C ARG A 224 34.45 20.18 -16.39
N SER A 225 34.64 19.31 -17.37
CA SER A 225 33.73 18.20 -17.66
C SER A 225 33.58 17.26 -16.45
N PHE A 226 34.68 16.94 -15.76
CA PHE A 226 34.64 16.09 -14.55
C PHE A 226 33.96 16.78 -13.37
N LEU A 227 34.11 18.11 -13.27
CA LEU A 227 33.39 18.87 -12.24
C LEU A 227 31.87 18.79 -12.46
N TRP A 228 31.41 19.05 -13.68
CA TRP A 228 29.97 18.98 -13.98
C TRP A 228 29.42 17.58 -13.78
N TYR A 229 30.18 16.54 -14.10
CA TYR A 229 29.79 15.17 -13.84
C TYR A 229 29.72 14.86 -12.33
N ALA A 230 30.66 15.36 -11.52
CA ALA A 230 30.60 15.24 -10.07
C ALA A 230 29.37 15.95 -9.50
N VAL A 231 29.02 17.16 -9.97
CA VAL A 231 27.81 17.88 -9.61
C VAL A 231 26.55 17.07 -9.97
N TYR A 232 26.49 16.51 -11.18
CA TYR A 232 25.38 15.64 -11.58
C TYR A 232 25.22 14.43 -10.66
N LEU A 233 26.31 13.72 -10.36
CA LEU A 233 26.28 12.57 -9.46
C LEU A 233 25.82 12.96 -8.04
N SER A 234 26.23 14.15 -7.56
CA SER A 234 25.79 14.65 -6.25
C SER A 234 24.29 14.91 -6.22
N CYS A 235 23.75 15.58 -7.23
CA CYS A 235 22.32 15.81 -7.37
C CYS A 235 21.54 14.49 -7.51
N PHE A 236 22.06 13.56 -8.30
CA PHE A 236 21.46 12.24 -8.50
C PHE A 236 21.43 11.43 -7.21
N LEU A 237 22.53 11.43 -6.43
CA LEU A 237 22.58 10.81 -5.11
C LEU A 237 21.53 11.42 -4.16
N ALA A 238 21.53 12.75 -4.05
CA ALA A 238 20.59 13.45 -3.18
C ALA A 238 19.14 13.14 -3.54
N TRP A 239 18.80 13.18 -4.84
CA TRP A 239 17.46 12.86 -5.31
C TRP A 239 17.07 11.42 -4.99
N ASN A 240 17.92 10.43 -5.32
CA ASN A 240 17.64 9.03 -5.01
C ASN A 240 17.51 8.78 -3.50
N PHE A 241 18.37 9.41 -2.69
CA PHE A 241 18.35 9.26 -1.24
C PHE A 241 17.05 9.82 -0.64
N THR A 242 16.55 10.93 -1.19
CA THR A 242 15.25 11.52 -0.84
C THR A 242 14.09 10.63 -1.24
N TYR A 243 14.03 10.30 -2.54
CA TYR A 243 12.92 9.55 -3.11
C TYR A 243 12.75 8.16 -2.49
N ARG A 244 13.85 7.53 -2.04
CA ARG A 244 13.82 6.25 -1.34
C ARG A 244 13.54 6.35 0.15
N GLY A 245 13.28 7.55 0.67
CA GLY A 245 12.91 7.80 2.06
C GLY A 245 14.07 7.77 3.06
N PHE A 246 15.33 7.68 2.59
CA PHE A 246 16.50 7.65 3.48
C PHE A 246 16.75 9.00 4.15
N ILE A 247 16.48 10.12 3.46
CA ILE A 247 16.57 11.46 4.06
C ILE A 247 15.63 11.57 5.25
N PHE A 248 14.39 11.14 5.10
CA PHE A 248 13.40 11.19 6.16
C PHE A 248 13.78 10.29 7.34
N GLN A 249 14.37 9.14 7.08
CA GLN A 249 14.81 8.21 8.13
C GLN A 249 16.04 8.70 8.91
N TYR A 250 17.06 9.27 8.22
CA TYR A 250 18.38 9.50 8.82
C TYR A 250 18.77 10.96 8.98
N LEU A 251 18.34 11.83 8.08
CA LEU A 251 18.79 13.24 8.07
C LEU A 251 17.73 14.21 8.57
N TRP A 252 16.45 13.91 8.41
CA TRP A 252 15.35 14.82 8.73
C TRP A 252 14.17 14.14 9.44
N PRO A 253 14.41 13.42 10.54
CA PRO A 253 13.36 12.62 11.19
C PRO A 253 12.30 13.45 11.94
N GLY A 254 12.49 14.74 12.11
CA GLY A 254 11.64 15.61 12.92
C GLY A 254 10.70 16.54 12.14
N HIS A 255 10.60 16.39 10.84
CA HIS A 255 9.74 17.27 10.02
C HIS A 255 8.83 16.44 9.15
#